data_577679743a4e617b715f44adc1eb48db
#
_entry.id   577679743a4e617b715f44adc1eb48db
#
_cell.length_a   1.000
_cell.length_b   1.000
_cell.length_c   1.000
_cell.angle_alpha   90.00
_cell.angle_beta   90.00
_cell.angle_gamma   90.00
#
_symmetry.space_group_name_H-M   'P 1'
#
loop_
_entity.id
_entity.type
_entity.pdbx_description
1 polymer ?
#
loop_
_entity_poly.entity_id
_entity_poly.type
_entity_poly.pdbx_seq_one_letter_code
_entity_poly.pdbx_strand_id
1 'polypeptide(L)'
;MGNLMRATSTSLVWDQLIGQETAVELLTQAIARRRIAPAYLFVGPSGVGKRLTAERFAENVFGTIAPTSDSNADSSVEGASQPRSDVLRQRVQQRNHPDLFWIEPTYLSQGKRLTVAEAIAAGLKRRSPPQIRLEQIRDIPRFLSRPPLEAERAIVILDDAHTMGEAAANALLKTLEEPGQATLILIAPSIDSLLPTLVSRCQRISFSRLSPEQMTVVLSALSRHEILNEDTILAIAQGSPGEAIASWDRLQAISSDLLDAVTQPIHSLRTALDLARQVNKTLDVEDQLWLIEYLQHTYWHHTYRHHTTQAIAIQQLETARTHLLRYVQPRLVWETTFMALLDNP
;
A
#
# COMPACT_ATOMS: atom_id res chain seq x y z
N MET A 1 12.96 -16.56 -38.86
CA MET A 1 11.56 -16.66 -38.38
C MET A 1 11.42 -17.32 -37.00
N GLY A 2 12.36 -17.12 -36.07
CA GLY A 2 12.43 -17.88 -34.80
C GLY A 2 12.36 -17.04 -33.52
N ASN A 3 12.07 -15.70 -33.59
CA ASN A 3 12.21 -14.82 -32.42
C ASN A 3 10.93 -14.05 -32.03
N LEU A 4 9.80 -14.30 -32.69
CA LEU A 4 8.53 -13.61 -32.39
C LEU A 4 7.60 -14.37 -31.42
N MET A 5 7.85 -15.65 -31.13
CA MET A 5 6.91 -16.44 -30.28
C MET A 5 7.28 -16.52 -28.80
N ARG A 6 8.39 -15.95 -28.33
CA ARG A 6 8.76 -15.93 -26.90
C ARG A 6 8.37 -14.62 -26.17
N ALA A 7 7.88 -13.63 -26.89
CA ALA A 7 7.47 -12.36 -26.29
C ALA A 7 6.03 -12.36 -25.72
N THR A 8 5.20 -13.32 -26.09
CA THR A 8 3.77 -13.30 -25.80
C THR A 8 3.39 -13.81 -24.40
N SER A 9 4.20 -14.65 -23.75
CA SER A 9 3.85 -15.12 -22.39
C SER A 9 4.26 -14.16 -21.28
N THR A 10 5.25 -13.29 -21.54
CA THR A 10 5.72 -12.32 -20.54
C THR A 10 4.82 -11.08 -20.46
N SER A 11 4.10 -10.73 -21.54
CA SER A 11 3.19 -9.59 -21.57
C SER A 11 1.92 -9.83 -20.74
N LEU A 12 1.42 -11.06 -20.70
CA LEU A 12 0.16 -11.40 -20.03
C LEU A 12 0.16 -11.17 -18.51
N VAL A 13 1.30 -11.32 -17.83
CA VAL A 13 1.37 -11.12 -16.37
C VAL A 13 1.39 -9.65 -15.98
N TRP A 14 1.83 -8.75 -16.88
CA TRP A 14 1.87 -7.31 -16.65
C TRP A 14 0.61 -6.58 -17.11
N ASP A 15 -0.30 -7.21 -17.84
CA ASP A 15 -1.48 -6.58 -18.45
C ASP A 15 -2.41 -5.85 -17.46
N GLN A 16 -2.34 -6.17 -16.17
CA GLN A 16 -3.09 -5.52 -15.12
C GLN A 16 -2.40 -4.28 -14.51
N LEU A 17 -1.15 -3.99 -14.93
CA LEU A 17 -0.39 -2.84 -14.47
C LEU A 17 -0.48 -1.70 -15.47
N ILE A 18 -1.16 -0.64 -15.08
CA ILE A 18 -1.38 0.55 -15.90
C ILE A 18 -0.58 1.70 -15.31
N GLY A 19 0.05 2.49 -16.17
CA GLY A 19 0.74 3.72 -15.78
C GLY A 19 2.12 3.53 -15.14
N GLN A 20 2.69 2.30 -15.22
CA GLN A 20 4.01 1.98 -14.65
C GLN A 20 4.92 1.34 -15.72
N GLU A 21 4.84 1.83 -16.96
CA GLU A 21 5.49 1.24 -18.13
C GLU A 21 7.00 1.11 -17.94
N THR A 22 7.66 2.14 -17.40
CA THR A 22 9.12 2.14 -17.15
C THR A 22 9.51 1.07 -16.13
N ALA A 23 8.75 0.90 -15.07
CA ALA A 23 9.01 -0.13 -14.06
C ALA A 23 8.85 -1.53 -14.66
N VAL A 24 7.76 -1.75 -15.40
CA VAL A 24 7.47 -3.00 -16.11
C VAL A 24 8.56 -3.33 -17.10
N GLU A 25 9.01 -2.36 -17.92
CA GLU A 25 10.06 -2.56 -18.93
C GLU A 25 11.39 -2.98 -18.27
N LEU A 26 11.82 -2.26 -17.23
CA LEU A 26 13.07 -2.56 -16.52
C LEU A 26 13.06 -3.97 -15.92
N LEU A 27 11.97 -4.35 -15.26
CA LEU A 27 11.82 -5.66 -14.64
C LEU A 27 11.72 -6.77 -15.69
N THR A 28 10.99 -6.54 -16.78
CA THR A 28 10.89 -7.47 -17.93
C THR A 28 12.27 -7.71 -18.53
N GLN A 29 13.06 -6.66 -18.75
CA GLN A 29 14.41 -6.79 -19.28
C GLN A 29 15.34 -7.54 -18.33
N ALA A 30 15.23 -7.33 -17.01
CA ALA A 30 16.01 -8.04 -16.01
C ALA A 30 15.73 -9.55 -16.04
N ILE A 31 14.46 -9.95 -16.15
CA ILE A 31 14.04 -11.35 -16.26
C ILE A 31 14.51 -11.94 -17.60
N ALA A 32 14.21 -11.28 -18.73
CA ALA A 32 14.54 -11.79 -20.06
C ALA A 32 16.05 -12.00 -20.27
N ARG A 33 16.88 -11.12 -19.68
CA ARG A 33 18.34 -11.21 -19.75
C ARG A 33 18.94 -12.09 -18.65
N ARG A 34 18.14 -12.68 -17.77
CA ARG A 34 18.59 -13.42 -16.57
C ARG A 34 19.57 -12.61 -15.71
N ARG A 35 19.36 -11.28 -15.63
CA ARG A 35 20.18 -10.36 -14.85
C ARG A 35 19.32 -9.67 -13.77
N ILE A 36 18.73 -10.50 -12.93
CA ILE A 36 17.92 -10.04 -11.81
C ILE A 36 18.87 -9.51 -10.72
N ALA A 37 18.64 -8.28 -10.27
CA ALA A 37 19.45 -7.70 -9.20
C ALA A 37 19.25 -8.44 -7.87
N PRO A 38 20.26 -8.45 -6.99
CA PRO A 38 20.15 -9.05 -5.67
C PRO A 38 19.15 -8.30 -4.79
N ALA A 39 18.98 -6.99 -5.00
CA ALA A 39 17.99 -6.18 -4.28
C ALA A 39 17.39 -5.09 -5.16
N TYR A 40 16.09 -4.90 -5.06
CA TYR A 40 15.33 -3.81 -5.67
C TYR A 40 14.72 -2.93 -4.58
N LEU A 41 14.62 -1.65 -4.88
CA LEU A 41 13.89 -0.68 -4.07
C LEU A 41 12.78 -0.05 -4.93
N PHE A 42 11.52 -0.40 -4.65
CA PHE A 42 10.33 0.16 -5.29
C PHE A 42 9.90 1.41 -4.54
N VAL A 43 10.07 2.57 -5.16
CA VAL A 43 9.76 3.87 -4.55
C VAL A 43 8.69 4.62 -5.32
N GLY A 44 7.80 5.27 -4.59
CA GLY A 44 6.71 6.08 -5.14
C GLY A 44 5.52 6.16 -4.17
N PRO A 45 4.52 6.99 -4.46
CA PRO A 45 3.34 7.18 -3.62
C PRO A 45 2.66 5.86 -3.23
N SER A 46 1.93 5.86 -2.12
CA SER A 46 1.12 4.70 -1.73
C SER A 46 0.04 4.43 -2.77
N GLY A 47 -0.36 3.16 -2.92
CA GLY A 47 -1.50 2.78 -3.75
C GLY A 47 -1.32 2.87 -5.27
N VAL A 48 -0.12 3.21 -5.81
CA VAL A 48 0.15 3.32 -7.27
C VAL A 48 0.51 1.98 -7.95
N GLY A 49 0.46 0.85 -7.23
CA GLY A 49 0.70 -0.47 -7.81
C GLY A 49 2.06 -1.11 -7.48
N LYS A 50 2.89 -0.55 -6.57
CA LYS A 50 4.20 -1.12 -6.19
C LYS A 50 4.10 -2.57 -5.70
N ARG A 51 3.15 -2.83 -4.80
CA ARG A 51 2.90 -4.16 -4.24
C ARG A 51 2.46 -5.15 -5.32
N LEU A 52 1.51 -4.75 -6.17
CA LEU A 52 1.05 -5.56 -7.29
C LEU A 52 2.21 -5.87 -8.25
N THR A 53 3.10 -4.89 -8.52
CA THR A 53 4.28 -5.11 -9.36
C THR A 53 5.23 -6.12 -8.73
N ALA A 54 5.45 -6.08 -7.41
CA ALA A 54 6.29 -7.05 -6.71
C ALA A 54 5.70 -8.47 -6.78
N GLU A 55 4.40 -8.63 -6.63
CA GLU A 55 3.68 -9.90 -6.82
C GLU A 55 3.86 -10.43 -8.25
N ARG A 56 3.60 -9.59 -9.26
CA ARG A 56 3.75 -9.98 -10.68
C ARG A 56 5.19 -10.30 -11.05
N PHE A 57 6.15 -9.58 -10.47
CA PHE A 57 7.56 -9.89 -10.65
C PHE A 57 7.89 -11.28 -10.08
N ALA A 58 7.41 -11.59 -8.88
CA ALA A 58 7.59 -12.91 -8.28
C ALA A 58 6.94 -14.02 -9.13
N GLU A 59 5.71 -13.82 -9.61
CA GLU A 59 5.03 -14.74 -10.53
C GLU A 59 5.87 -15.01 -11.79
N ASN A 60 6.42 -13.96 -12.41
CA ASN A 60 7.26 -14.09 -13.60
C ASN A 60 8.55 -14.86 -13.30
N VAL A 61 9.22 -14.56 -12.19
CA VAL A 61 10.46 -15.24 -11.79
C VAL A 61 10.21 -16.71 -11.51
N PHE A 62 9.14 -17.05 -10.81
CA PHE A 62 8.77 -18.43 -10.49
C PHE A 62 8.23 -19.20 -11.70
N GLY A 63 7.53 -18.52 -12.61
CA GLY A 63 6.98 -19.12 -13.84
C GLY A 63 8.01 -19.37 -14.93
N THR A 64 9.22 -18.79 -14.83
CA THR A 64 10.28 -18.96 -15.85
C THR A 64 10.87 -20.39 -15.85
N ILE A 65 10.57 -21.20 -14.82
CA ILE A 65 11.01 -22.58 -14.71
C ILE A 65 9.83 -23.52 -14.92
N ALA A 66 9.62 -23.91 -16.18
CA ALA A 66 9.01 -25.21 -16.41
C ALA A 66 10.08 -26.27 -16.16
N PRO A 67 9.90 -27.25 -15.24
CA PRO A 67 10.80 -28.39 -15.19
C PRO A 67 10.70 -29.11 -16.52
N THR A 68 11.81 -29.13 -17.24
CA THR A 68 12.05 -30.09 -18.30
C THR A 68 12.32 -31.43 -17.62
N SER A 69 11.29 -32.21 -17.38
CA SER A 69 11.33 -33.69 -17.21
C SER A 69 10.05 -34.11 -16.46
N ASP A 70 9.07 -34.48 -17.23
CA ASP A 70 8.36 -35.74 -17.14
C ASP A 70 7.26 -35.74 -18.21
N SER A 71 7.70 -36.05 -19.41
CA SER A 71 6.81 -36.42 -20.53
C SER A 71 6.34 -37.85 -20.38
N ASN A 72 5.79 -38.25 -19.24
CA ASN A 72 5.09 -39.51 -19.08
C ASN A 72 4.07 -39.38 -17.93
N ALA A 73 3.05 -38.56 -18.13
CA ALA A 73 1.81 -38.69 -17.38
C ALA A 73 0.67 -38.77 -18.39
N ASP A 74 0.11 -39.96 -18.44
CA ASP A 74 -1.01 -40.44 -19.22
C ASP A 74 -2.14 -39.40 -19.28
N SER A 75 -2.46 -38.98 -20.51
CA SER A 75 -3.51 -38.04 -20.84
C SER A 75 -4.88 -38.76 -20.82
N SER A 76 -5.44 -38.96 -19.64
CA SER A 76 -6.82 -39.41 -19.52
C SER A 76 -7.45 -39.13 -18.16
N VAL A 77 -7.59 -37.82 -17.81
CA VAL A 77 -8.65 -37.35 -16.90
C VAL A 77 -9.06 -35.95 -17.36
N GLU A 78 -10.15 -35.88 -18.10
CA GLU A 78 -10.92 -34.65 -18.37
C GLU A 78 -11.60 -34.21 -17.07
N GLY A 79 -10.89 -33.43 -16.28
CA GLY A 79 -11.42 -32.67 -15.15
C GLY A 79 -10.73 -31.32 -15.14
N ALA A 80 -11.50 -30.22 -15.24
CA ALA A 80 -11.08 -28.84 -15.39
C ALA A 80 -9.83 -28.49 -14.56
N SER A 81 -8.64 -28.75 -15.10
CA SER A 81 -7.37 -28.32 -14.52
C SER A 81 -7.21 -26.84 -14.81
N GLN A 82 -7.29 -26.02 -13.77
CA GLN A 82 -6.88 -24.61 -13.84
C GLN A 82 -5.48 -24.54 -14.46
N PRO A 83 -5.23 -23.59 -15.39
CA PRO A 83 -3.91 -23.48 -15.99
C PRO A 83 -2.87 -23.26 -14.89
N ARG A 84 -1.70 -23.89 -15.00
CA ARG A 84 -0.61 -23.81 -13.99
C ARG A 84 -0.24 -22.39 -13.60
N SER A 85 -0.42 -21.43 -14.51
CA SER A 85 -0.25 -20.00 -14.26
C SER A 85 -1.20 -19.44 -13.20
N ASP A 86 -2.47 -19.89 -13.19
CA ASP A 86 -3.48 -19.38 -12.23
C ASP A 86 -3.23 -19.93 -10.83
N VAL A 87 -2.80 -21.18 -10.73
CA VAL A 87 -2.39 -21.80 -9.45
C VAL A 87 -1.18 -21.07 -8.86
N LEU A 88 -0.15 -20.79 -9.69
CA LEU A 88 1.01 -20.03 -9.24
C LEU A 88 0.62 -18.63 -8.79
N ARG A 89 -0.20 -17.93 -9.58
CA ARG A 89 -0.73 -16.60 -9.23
C ARG A 89 -1.45 -16.62 -7.89
N GLN A 90 -2.34 -17.57 -7.69
CA GLN A 90 -3.08 -17.73 -6.43
C GLN A 90 -2.13 -17.97 -5.24
N ARG A 91 -1.10 -18.82 -5.40
CA ARG A 91 -0.12 -19.10 -4.35
C ARG A 91 0.70 -17.87 -3.98
N VAL A 92 1.09 -17.05 -4.97
CA VAL A 92 1.81 -15.78 -4.73
C VAL A 92 0.91 -14.78 -4.03
N GLN A 93 -0.33 -14.60 -4.50
CA GLN A 93 -1.29 -13.67 -3.90
C GLN A 93 -1.67 -14.06 -2.47
N GLN A 94 -1.82 -15.36 -2.21
CA GLN A 94 -2.08 -15.90 -0.86
C GLN A 94 -0.82 -15.95 0.01
N ARG A 95 0.36 -15.55 -0.53
CA ARG A 95 1.66 -15.59 0.15
C ARG A 95 2.05 -17.00 0.62
N ASN A 96 1.63 -18.02 -0.13
CA ASN A 96 1.78 -19.45 0.21
C ASN A 96 2.74 -20.17 -0.76
N HIS A 97 3.63 -19.44 -1.44
CA HIS A 97 4.69 -20.04 -2.25
C HIS A 97 5.92 -20.33 -1.38
N PRO A 98 6.55 -21.53 -1.44
CA PRO A 98 7.65 -21.90 -0.55
C PRO A 98 8.90 -21.03 -0.71
N ASP A 99 9.11 -20.46 -1.90
CA ASP A 99 10.26 -19.61 -2.21
C ASP A 99 9.92 -18.10 -2.14
N LEU A 100 8.74 -17.76 -1.61
CA LEU A 100 8.32 -16.39 -1.34
C LEU A 100 8.25 -16.12 0.17
N PHE A 101 8.97 -15.12 0.63
CA PHE A 101 8.84 -14.62 2.00
C PHE A 101 8.34 -13.19 1.99
N TRP A 102 7.14 -12.97 2.55
CA TRP A 102 6.50 -11.67 2.61
C TRP A 102 6.55 -11.10 4.03
N ILE A 103 7.09 -9.91 4.17
CA ILE A 103 7.19 -9.17 5.43
C ILE A 103 6.38 -7.89 5.29
N GLU A 104 5.48 -7.66 6.23
CA GLU A 104 4.68 -6.44 6.33
C GLU A 104 4.69 -5.91 7.76
N PRO A 105 4.36 -4.62 7.96
CA PRO A 105 4.26 -4.02 9.28
C PRO A 105 3.22 -4.75 10.14
N THR A 106 3.54 -4.93 11.42
CA THR A 106 2.70 -5.65 12.38
C THR A 106 2.46 -4.84 13.64
N TYR A 107 1.29 -5.05 14.23
CA TYR A 107 0.98 -4.67 15.60
C TYR A 107 1.45 -5.74 16.57
N LEU A 108 1.84 -5.33 17.78
CA LEU A 108 2.11 -6.26 18.87
C LEU A 108 0.94 -6.21 19.86
N SER A 109 0.26 -7.34 20.03
CA SER A 109 -0.80 -7.48 21.01
C SER A 109 -0.57 -8.75 21.85
N GLN A 110 -0.43 -8.60 23.17
CA GLN A 110 -0.21 -9.72 24.11
C GLN A 110 0.93 -10.68 23.68
N GLY A 111 2.01 -10.12 23.13
CA GLY A 111 3.17 -10.90 22.66
C GLY A 111 2.98 -11.57 21.28
N LYS A 112 1.81 -11.45 20.65
CA LYS A 112 1.57 -11.94 19.29
C LYS A 112 1.71 -10.79 18.28
N ARG A 113 2.31 -11.10 17.14
CA ARG A 113 2.35 -10.21 15.98
C ARG A 113 1.06 -10.37 15.20
N LEU A 114 0.39 -9.27 14.90
CA LEU A 114 -0.83 -9.22 14.10
C LEU A 114 -0.61 -8.29 12.92
N THR A 115 -0.97 -8.74 11.74
CA THR A 115 -1.03 -7.87 10.56
C THR A 115 -2.10 -6.78 10.74
N VAL A 116 -2.11 -5.78 9.89
CA VAL A 116 -3.13 -4.72 9.93
C VAL A 116 -4.53 -5.32 9.81
N ALA A 117 -4.71 -6.27 8.88
CA ALA A 117 -5.99 -6.94 8.66
C ALA A 117 -6.45 -7.75 9.89
N GLU A 118 -5.53 -8.52 10.51
CA GLU A 118 -5.83 -9.29 11.71
C GLU A 118 -6.14 -8.38 12.92
N ALA A 119 -5.45 -7.24 13.03
CA ALA A 119 -5.70 -6.26 14.09
C ALA A 119 -7.09 -5.62 13.95
N ILE A 120 -7.52 -5.32 12.72
CA ILE A 120 -8.86 -4.81 12.42
C ILE A 120 -9.91 -5.89 12.77
N ALA A 121 -9.71 -7.13 12.29
CA ALA A 121 -10.63 -8.24 12.57
C ALA A 121 -10.76 -8.56 14.08
N ALA A 122 -9.67 -8.36 14.83
CA ALA A 122 -9.65 -8.53 16.27
C ALA A 122 -10.22 -7.31 17.06
N GLY A 123 -10.64 -6.25 16.39
CA GLY A 123 -11.17 -5.02 17.01
C GLY A 123 -10.15 -4.29 17.90
N LEU A 124 -8.85 -4.42 17.61
CA LEU A 124 -7.82 -3.78 18.39
C LEU A 124 -7.84 -2.26 18.23
N LYS A 125 -7.91 -1.54 19.36
CA LYS A 125 -7.69 -0.08 19.36
C LYS A 125 -6.22 0.21 19.06
N ARG A 126 -5.96 0.71 17.85
CA ARG A 126 -4.63 1.04 17.36
C ARG A 126 -4.12 2.32 18.06
N ARG A 127 -3.08 2.20 18.88
CA ARG A 127 -2.48 3.33 19.62
C ARG A 127 -1.17 3.82 19.02
N SER A 128 -0.54 3.01 18.19
CA SER A 128 0.72 3.32 17.50
C SER A 128 0.69 2.70 16.11
N PRO A 129 1.39 3.27 15.11
CA PRO A 129 1.46 2.70 13.77
C PRO A 129 2.10 1.31 13.81
N PRO A 130 1.74 0.43 12.85
CA PRO A 130 2.38 -0.88 12.71
C PRO A 130 3.83 -0.70 12.24
N GLN A 131 4.69 -1.65 12.60
CA GLN A 131 6.12 -1.59 12.29
C GLN A 131 6.64 -2.95 11.85
N ILE A 132 7.64 -2.93 10.97
CA ILE A 132 8.47 -4.10 10.70
C ILE A 132 9.49 -4.22 11.84
N ARG A 133 9.42 -5.33 12.56
CA ARG A 133 10.21 -5.56 13.77
C ARG A 133 11.51 -6.29 13.46
N LEU A 134 12.49 -6.12 14.35
CA LEU A 134 13.79 -6.76 14.22
C LEU A 134 13.70 -8.29 14.10
N GLU A 135 12.76 -8.92 14.81
CA GLU A 135 12.54 -10.37 14.76
C GLU A 135 12.12 -10.84 13.36
N GLN A 136 11.28 -10.05 12.65
CA GLN A 136 10.86 -10.37 11.28
C GLN A 136 12.07 -10.31 10.32
N ILE A 137 12.96 -9.37 10.51
CA ILE A 137 14.20 -9.26 9.71
C ILE A 137 15.14 -10.44 10.01
N ARG A 138 15.23 -10.89 11.27
CA ARG A 138 16.04 -12.05 11.66
C ARG A 138 15.49 -13.38 11.12
N ASP A 139 14.22 -13.44 10.73
CA ASP A 139 13.65 -14.61 10.07
C ASP A 139 14.12 -14.74 8.61
N ILE A 140 14.55 -13.66 7.94
CA ILE A 140 15.05 -13.68 6.54
C ILE A 140 16.25 -14.62 6.38
N PRO A 141 17.36 -14.52 7.12
CA PRO A 141 18.48 -15.45 7.00
C PRO A 141 18.10 -16.91 7.24
N ARG A 142 17.12 -17.17 8.13
CA ARG A 142 16.62 -18.54 8.35
C ARG A 142 15.88 -19.07 7.13
N PHE A 143 15.06 -18.23 6.50
CA PHE A 143 14.38 -18.57 5.25
C PHE A 143 15.39 -18.83 4.13
N LEU A 144 16.40 -17.97 3.98
CA LEU A 144 17.43 -18.07 2.94
C LEU A 144 18.51 -19.13 3.21
N SER A 145 18.56 -19.73 4.39
CA SER A 145 19.53 -20.80 4.71
C SER A 145 19.25 -22.10 3.95
N ARG A 146 18.08 -22.25 3.36
CA ARG A 146 17.69 -23.36 2.51
C ARG A 146 17.71 -22.92 1.05
N PRO A 147 18.17 -23.78 0.13
CA PRO A 147 18.04 -23.49 -1.29
C PRO A 147 16.55 -23.38 -1.67
N PRO A 148 16.21 -22.61 -2.70
CA PRO A 148 14.86 -22.57 -3.23
C PRO A 148 14.35 -23.97 -3.57
N LEU A 149 13.05 -24.22 -3.31
CA LEU A 149 12.46 -25.57 -3.47
C LEU A 149 11.87 -25.78 -4.87
N GLU A 150 11.20 -24.79 -5.41
CA GLU A 150 10.47 -24.87 -6.68
C GLU A 150 11.02 -23.89 -7.72
N ALA A 151 11.70 -22.82 -7.30
CA ALA A 151 12.21 -21.76 -8.16
C ALA A 151 13.75 -21.76 -8.25
N GLU A 152 14.33 -21.07 -9.26
CA GLU A 152 15.79 -20.85 -9.33
C GLU A 152 16.28 -19.91 -8.23
N ARG A 153 15.37 -19.12 -7.67
CA ARG A 153 15.69 -18.01 -6.77
C ARG A 153 14.57 -17.78 -5.77
N ALA A 154 14.92 -17.54 -4.52
CA ALA A 154 13.98 -17.09 -3.52
C ALA A 154 13.69 -15.59 -3.68
N ILE A 155 12.49 -15.18 -3.32
CA ILE A 155 12.10 -13.76 -3.30
C ILE A 155 11.66 -13.39 -1.89
N VAL A 156 12.23 -12.29 -1.38
CA VAL A 156 11.84 -11.70 -0.10
C VAL A 156 11.27 -10.31 -0.39
N ILE A 157 10.02 -10.06 -0.01
CA ILE A 157 9.35 -8.77 -0.18
C ILE A 157 9.16 -8.13 1.19
N LEU A 158 9.69 -6.91 1.35
CA LEU A 158 9.49 -6.08 2.52
C LEU A 158 8.54 -4.93 2.15
N ASP A 159 7.27 -5.12 2.49
CA ASP A 159 6.24 -4.13 2.23
C ASP A 159 6.29 -3.03 3.29
N ASP A 160 6.14 -1.77 2.89
CA ASP A 160 6.31 -0.61 3.77
C ASP A 160 7.62 -0.63 4.57
N ALA A 161 8.74 -0.90 3.88
CA ALA A 161 10.07 -1.02 4.47
C ALA A 161 10.50 0.21 5.30
N HIS A 162 9.91 1.38 5.06
CA HIS A 162 10.14 2.60 5.82
C HIS A 162 9.65 2.52 7.28
N THR A 163 8.81 1.54 7.61
CA THR A 163 8.32 1.30 8.98
C THR A 163 9.31 0.52 9.85
N MET A 164 10.45 0.12 9.28
CA MET A 164 11.53 -0.50 10.04
C MET A 164 12.17 0.50 11.02
N GLY A 165 12.29 0.11 12.28
CA GLY A 165 13.17 0.83 13.20
C GLY A 165 14.64 0.65 12.81
N GLU A 166 15.51 1.54 13.29
CA GLU A 166 16.94 1.57 12.95
C GLU A 166 17.65 0.22 13.18
N ALA A 167 17.35 -0.47 14.28
CA ALA A 167 17.92 -1.79 14.57
C ALA A 167 17.53 -2.85 13.54
N ALA A 168 16.28 -2.81 13.05
CA ALA A 168 15.79 -3.72 12.00
C ALA A 168 16.45 -3.40 10.65
N ALA A 169 16.53 -2.12 10.30
CA ALA A 169 17.16 -1.66 9.07
C ALA A 169 18.66 -2.03 9.03
N ASN A 170 19.40 -1.83 10.13
CA ASN A 170 20.80 -2.22 10.22
C ASN A 170 21.00 -3.74 10.16
N ALA A 171 20.11 -4.53 10.75
CA ALA A 171 20.17 -5.99 10.65
C ALA A 171 19.97 -6.50 9.22
N LEU A 172 19.18 -5.78 8.38
CA LEU A 172 18.94 -6.15 6.99
C LEU A 172 20.18 -5.95 6.11
N LEU A 173 21.08 -5.01 6.44
CA LEU A 173 22.27 -4.69 5.64
C LEU A 173 23.11 -5.93 5.31
N LYS A 174 23.33 -6.80 6.30
CA LYS A 174 24.11 -8.04 6.09
C LYS A 174 23.49 -8.94 5.03
N THR A 175 22.17 -9.06 5.03
CA THR A 175 21.46 -9.87 4.03
C THR A 175 21.48 -9.22 2.64
N LEU A 176 21.47 -7.88 2.58
CA LEU A 176 21.58 -7.15 1.31
C LEU A 176 22.98 -7.24 0.69
N GLU A 177 24.02 -7.38 1.51
CA GLU A 177 25.39 -7.58 1.03
C GLU A 177 25.62 -8.99 0.48
N GLU A 178 25.03 -9.98 1.11
CA GLU A 178 25.19 -11.40 0.74
C GLU A 178 23.84 -12.13 0.67
N PRO A 179 22.97 -11.82 -0.32
CA PRO A 179 21.65 -12.41 -0.41
C PRO A 179 21.64 -13.86 -0.95
N GLY A 180 22.78 -14.38 -1.37
CA GLY A 180 22.86 -15.73 -1.95
C GLY A 180 22.02 -15.87 -3.24
N GLN A 181 21.23 -16.94 -3.33
CA GLN A 181 20.30 -17.17 -4.45
C GLN A 181 18.93 -16.54 -4.17
N ALA A 182 18.90 -15.29 -3.71
CA ALA A 182 17.68 -14.58 -3.45
C ALA A 182 17.64 -13.20 -4.13
N THR A 183 16.44 -12.65 -4.22
CA THR A 183 16.20 -11.25 -4.55
C THR A 183 15.34 -10.63 -3.46
N LEU A 184 15.81 -9.54 -2.90
CA LEU A 184 15.05 -8.75 -1.94
C LEU A 184 14.33 -7.60 -2.67
N ILE A 185 13.07 -7.34 -2.32
CA ILE A 185 12.29 -6.22 -2.85
C ILE A 185 11.82 -5.39 -1.67
N LEU A 186 12.35 -4.17 -1.54
CA LEU A 186 11.93 -3.21 -0.53
C LEU A 186 10.92 -2.26 -1.17
N ILE A 187 9.77 -2.07 -0.53
CA ILE A 187 8.73 -1.14 -0.98
C ILE A 187 8.67 0.04 0.00
N ALA A 188 8.78 1.26 -0.52
CA ALA A 188 8.77 2.48 0.30
C ALA A 188 8.05 3.64 -0.42
N PRO A 189 7.54 4.65 0.32
CA PRO A 189 6.91 5.82 -0.28
C PRO A 189 7.91 6.78 -0.94
N SER A 190 9.12 6.88 -0.40
CA SER A 190 10.19 7.74 -0.92
C SER A 190 11.57 7.17 -0.58
N ILE A 191 12.60 7.66 -1.25
CA ILE A 191 14.00 7.30 -0.98
C ILE A 191 14.41 7.77 0.41
N ASP A 192 14.02 8.98 0.78
CA ASP A 192 14.41 9.64 2.03
C ASP A 192 13.76 9.00 3.26
N SER A 193 12.78 8.13 3.07
CA SER A 193 12.13 7.37 4.14
C SER A 193 12.94 6.17 4.63
N LEU A 194 14.08 5.87 3.98
CA LEU A 194 14.95 4.74 4.29
C LEU A 194 16.37 5.22 4.62
N LEU A 195 17.12 4.37 5.33
CA LEU A 195 18.55 4.63 5.57
C LEU A 195 19.31 4.67 4.23
N PRO A 196 20.20 5.68 4.01
CA PRO A 196 21.00 5.77 2.78
C PRO A 196 21.84 4.52 2.51
N THR A 197 22.24 3.81 3.56
CA THR A 197 22.99 2.55 3.49
C THR A 197 22.18 1.40 2.86
N LEU A 198 20.86 1.34 3.06
CA LEU A 198 19.97 0.41 2.37
C LEU A 198 19.79 0.82 0.92
N VAL A 199 19.52 2.11 0.69
CA VAL A 199 19.27 2.67 -0.64
C VAL A 199 20.45 2.42 -1.59
N SER A 200 21.68 2.57 -1.10
CA SER A 200 22.90 2.40 -1.92
C SER A 200 23.13 0.97 -2.41
N ARG A 201 22.49 -0.02 -1.79
CA ARG A 201 22.62 -1.46 -2.13
C ARG A 201 21.47 -2.00 -2.98
N CYS A 202 20.47 -1.16 -3.27
CA CYS A 202 19.30 -1.57 -4.04
C CYS A 202 19.27 -0.91 -5.43
N GLN A 203 18.86 -1.67 -6.42
CA GLN A 203 18.48 -1.10 -7.73
C GLN A 203 17.12 -0.42 -7.58
N ARG A 204 17.07 0.88 -7.84
CA ARG A 204 15.84 1.67 -7.71
C ARG A 204 14.92 1.47 -8.91
N ILE A 205 13.63 1.28 -8.61
CA ILE A 205 12.52 1.27 -9.56
C ILE A 205 11.52 2.32 -9.08
N SER A 206 11.33 3.36 -9.86
CA SER A 206 10.43 4.47 -9.51
C SER A 206 9.03 4.22 -10.03
N PHE A 207 8.04 4.57 -9.21
CA PHE A 207 6.62 4.50 -9.52
C PHE A 207 6.02 5.89 -9.46
N SER A 208 5.18 6.24 -10.41
CA SER A 208 4.54 7.54 -10.51
C SER A 208 3.03 7.46 -10.26
N ARG A 209 2.44 8.61 -10.00
CA ARG A 209 0.99 8.77 -9.96
C ARG A 209 0.41 8.56 -11.34
N LEU A 210 -0.79 8.01 -11.42
CA LEU A 210 -1.50 7.77 -12.67
C LEU A 210 -2.14 9.05 -13.17
N SER A 211 -2.25 9.16 -14.51
CA SER A 211 -3.07 10.23 -15.12
C SER A 211 -4.56 9.99 -14.85
N PRO A 212 -5.43 11.02 -15.00
CA PRO A 212 -6.87 10.86 -14.84
C PRO A 212 -7.45 9.76 -15.76
N GLU A 213 -6.94 9.64 -16.98
CA GLU A 213 -7.36 8.62 -17.95
C GLU A 213 -6.96 7.23 -17.48
N GLN A 214 -5.74 7.08 -16.98
CA GLN A 214 -5.25 5.81 -16.41
C GLN A 214 -6.01 5.44 -15.14
N MET A 215 -6.33 6.41 -14.28
CA MET A 215 -7.20 6.21 -13.12
C MET A 215 -8.57 5.65 -13.52
N THR A 216 -9.20 6.24 -14.54
CA THR A 216 -10.48 5.77 -15.07
C THR A 216 -10.40 4.32 -15.54
N VAL A 217 -9.35 3.97 -16.28
CA VAL A 217 -9.17 2.59 -16.77
C VAL A 217 -9.00 1.61 -15.60
N VAL A 218 -8.16 1.94 -14.61
CA VAL A 218 -7.91 1.06 -13.46
C VAL A 218 -9.15 0.89 -12.60
N LEU A 219 -9.84 1.97 -12.23
CA LEU A 219 -11.02 1.92 -11.38
C LEU A 219 -12.19 1.20 -12.08
N SER A 220 -12.33 1.39 -13.40
CA SER A 220 -13.31 0.66 -14.21
C SER A 220 -13.01 -0.84 -14.27
N ALA A 221 -11.75 -1.23 -14.46
CA ALA A 221 -11.33 -2.63 -14.47
C ALA A 221 -11.56 -3.33 -13.11
N LEU A 222 -11.51 -2.56 -12.02
CA LEU A 222 -11.80 -3.04 -10.66
C LEU A 222 -13.29 -2.96 -10.29
N SER A 223 -14.18 -2.59 -11.24
CA SER A 223 -15.62 -2.39 -11.02
C SER A 223 -15.94 -1.36 -9.91
N ARG A 224 -15.12 -0.32 -9.81
CA ARG A 224 -15.25 0.78 -8.85
C ARG A 224 -15.64 2.08 -9.55
N HIS A 225 -16.64 2.01 -10.43
CA HIS A 225 -17.09 3.16 -11.22
C HIS A 225 -17.65 4.30 -10.36
N GLU A 226 -18.21 3.97 -9.20
CA GLU A 226 -18.76 4.93 -8.25
C GLU A 226 -17.74 5.98 -7.80
N ILE A 227 -16.47 5.58 -7.66
CA ILE A 227 -15.39 6.48 -7.22
C ILE A 227 -15.12 7.59 -8.25
N LEU A 228 -15.36 7.30 -9.54
CA LEU A 228 -15.12 8.26 -10.63
C LEU A 228 -16.04 9.49 -10.58
N ASN A 229 -17.14 9.41 -9.84
CA ASN A 229 -18.10 10.49 -9.67
C ASN A 229 -17.83 11.34 -8.42
N GLU A 230 -16.80 11.00 -7.64
CA GLU A 230 -16.48 11.63 -6.36
C GLU A 230 -15.22 12.49 -6.48
N ASP A 231 -15.38 13.72 -6.91
CA ASP A 231 -14.28 14.65 -7.14
C ASP A 231 -13.36 14.81 -5.92
N THR A 232 -13.94 14.84 -4.71
CA THR A 232 -13.17 14.96 -3.46
C THR A 232 -12.26 13.76 -3.24
N ILE A 233 -12.77 12.55 -3.47
CA ILE A 233 -11.98 11.30 -3.34
C ILE A 233 -10.86 11.25 -4.37
N LEU A 234 -11.15 11.63 -5.62
CA LEU A 234 -10.13 11.67 -6.67
C LEU A 234 -9.06 12.74 -6.38
N ALA A 235 -9.45 13.86 -5.80
CA ALA A 235 -8.53 14.93 -5.39
C ALA A 235 -7.60 14.47 -4.24
N ILE A 236 -8.12 13.76 -3.22
CA ILE A 236 -7.34 13.16 -2.14
C ILE A 236 -6.38 12.12 -2.70
N ALA A 237 -6.87 11.24 -3.56
CA ALA A 237 -6.09 10.16 -4.14
C ALA A 237 -4.94 10.64 -5.04
N GLN A 238 -5.06 11.82 -5.67
CA GLN A 238 -4.02 12.45 -6.48
C GLN A 238 -3.37 11.50 -7.50
N GLY A 239 -4.14 10.67 -8.20
CA GLY A 239 -3.62 9.71 -9.18
C GLY A 239 -3.12 8.40 -8.57
N SER A 240 -3.57 8.04 -7.37
CA SER A 240 -3.34 6.75 -6.74
C SER A 240 -4.63 5.93 -6.69
N PRO A 241 -4.78 4.84 -7.48
CA PRO A 241 -5.98 4.01 -7.44
C PRO A 241 -6.23 3.35 -6.07
N GLY A 242 -5.16 2.88 -5.42
CA GLY A 242 -5.28 2.26 -4.11
C GLY A 242 -5.75 3.23 -3.04
N GLU A 243 -5.27 4.48 -3.07
CA GLU A 243 -5.72 5.52 -2.15
C GLU A 243 -7.17 5.94 -2.43
N ALA A 244 -7.57 6.01 -3.71
CA ALA A 244 -8.95 6.29 -4.09
C ALA A 244 -9.92 5.24 -3.51
N ILE A 245 -9.57 3.95 -3.64
CA ILE A 245 -10.37 2.84 -3.11
C ILE A 245 -10.41 2.91 -1.58
N ALA A 246 -9.26 3.07 -0.93
CA ALA A 246 -9.18 3.15 0.53
C ALA A 246 -9.98 4.35 1.09
N SER A 247 -9.89 5.50 0.42
CA SER A 247 -10.65 6.71 0.78
C SER A 247 -12.15 6.53 0.59
N TRP A 248 -12.55 5.86 -0.49
CA TRP A 248 -13.96 5.52 -0.73
C TRP A 248 -14.51 4.56 0.33
N ASP A 249 -13.78 3.50 0.64
CA ASP A 249 -14.20 2.52 1.65
C ASP A 249 -14.32 3.18 3.04
N ARG A 250 -13.43 4.12 3.39
CA ARG A 250 -13.54 4.93 4.63
C ARG A 250 -14.76 5.86 4.60
N LEU A 251 -15.01 6.53 3.47
CA LEU A 251 -16.20 7.39 3.30
C LEU A 251 -17.49 6.60 3.54
N GLN A 252 -17.58 5.39 2.98
CA GLN A 252 -18.74 4.51 3.16
C GLN A 252 -18.87 3.96 4.59
N ALA A 253 -17.78 3.83 5.34
CA ALA A 253 -17.79 3.37 6.72
C ALA A 253 -18.24 4.44 7.73
N ILE A 254 -18.13 5.73 7.36
CA ILE A 254 -18.59 6.85 8.19
C ILE A 254 -20.07 7.09 7.94
N SER A 255 -20.86 7.28 9.00
CA SER A 255 -22.29 7.58 8.83
C SER A 255 -22.52 8.91 8.11
N SER A 256 -23.49 8.95 7.20
CA SER A 256 -23.89 10.17 6.48
C SER A 256 -24.21 11.32 7.43
N ASP A 257 -24.92 11.03 8.53
CA ASP A 257 -25.28 12.03 9.53
C ASP A 257 -24.04 12.71 10.15
N LEU A 258 -22.95 11.95 10.39
CA LEU A 258 -21.71 12.52 10.92
C LEU A 258 -21.01 13.35 9.86
N LEU A 259 -20.92 12.87 8.61
CA LEU A 259 -20.31 13.60 7.50
C LEU A 259 -21.01 14.91 7.24
N ASP A 260 -22.35 14.88 7.16
CA ASP A 260 -23.16 16.09 6.98
C ASP A 260 -22.95 17.08 8.13
N ALA A 261 -22.94 16.58 9.36
CA ALA A 261 -22.79 17.43 10.54
C ALA A 261 -21.40 18.09 10.66
N VAL A 262 -20.30 17.43 10.18
CA VAL A 262 -18.95 18.01 10.22
C VAL A 262 -18.64 18.90 9.01
N THR A 263 -19.40 18.79 7.92
CA THR A 263 -19.25 19.62 6.72
C THR A 263 -20.11 20.89 6.76
N GLN A 264 -21.14 20.92 7.60
CA GLN A 264 -22.00 22.10 7.77
C GLN A 264 -21.41 23.09 8.79
N PRO A 265 -21.77 24.38 8.69
CA PRO A 265 -21.36 25.40 9.67
C PRO A 265 -21.82 25.03 11.09
N ILE A 266 -20.93 25.15 12.06
CA ILE A 266 -21.20 24.83 13.46
C ILE A 266 -21.67 26.11 14.16
N HIS A 267 -22.93 26.16 14.65
CA HIS A 267 -23.55 27.34 15.17
C HIS A 267 -23.61 27.42 16.70
N SER A 268 -23.20 26.37 17.43
CA SER A 268 -23.23 26.39 18.89
C SER A 268 -22.10 25.59 19.51
N LEU A 269 -21.63 26.06 20.68
CA LEU A 269 -20.62 25.37 21.48
C LEU A 269 -21.06 23.93 21.84
N ARG A 270 -22.34 23.75 22.12
CA ARG A 270 -22.87 22.40 22.42
C ARG A 270 -22.70 21.46 21.23
N THR A 271 -23.07 21.91 20.03
CA THR A 271 -22.92 21.15 18.80
C THR A 271 -21.44 20.80 18.55
N ALA A 272 -20.54 21.77 18.74
CA ALA A 272 -19.09 21.54 18.59
C ALA A 272 -18.57 20.43 19.52
N LEU A 273 -18.94 20.48 20.79
CA LEU A 273 -18.53 19.48 21.78
C LEU A 273 -19.16 18.09 21.54
N ASP A 274 -20.41 18.05 21.09
CA ASP A 274 -21.10 16.80 20.78
C ASP A 274 -20.49 16.14 19.52
N LEU A 275 -20.18 16.91 18.47
CA LEU A 275 -19.46 16.44 17.28
C LEU A 275 -18.07 15.90 17.62
N ALA A 276 -17.29 16.63 18.44
CA ALA A 276 -15.98 16.16 18.88
C ALA A 276 -16.05 14.83 19.63
N ARG A 277 -17.05 14.63 20.47
CA ARG A 277 -17.29 13.35 21.14
C ARG A 277 -17.66 12.25 20.16
N GLN A 278 -18.51 12.55 19.19
CA GLN A 278 -18.97 11.59 18.19
C GLN A 278 -17.81 11.13 17.30
N VAL A 279 -17.01 12.06 16.76
CA VAL A 279 -15.79 11.74 15.98
C VAL A 279 -14.84 10.85 16.78
N ASN A 280 -14.53 11.23 18.03
CA ASN A 280 -13.60 10.45 18.87
C ASN A 280 -14.15 9.08 19.29
N LYS A 281 -15.48 8.90 19.32
CA LYS A 281 -16.10 7.62 19.66
C LYS A 281 -16.15 6.65 18.48
N THR A 282 -16.42 7.18 17.28
CA THR A 282 -16.68 6.37 16.07
C THR A 282 -15.42 6.09 15.26
N LEU A 283 -14.49 7.06 15.21
CA LEU A 283 -13.31 6.98 14.34
C LEU A 283 -12.04 6.72 15.13
N ASP A 284 -11.16 5.88 14.61
CA ASP A 284 -9.81 5.76 15.13
C ASP A 284 -8.92 6.92 14.64
N VAL A 285 -7.64 6.96 15.06
CA VAL A 285 -6.75 8.09 14.74
C VAL A 285 -6.45 8.17 13.24
N GLU A 286 -6.35 7.03 12.54
CA GLU A 286 -6.11 7.01 11.10
C GLU A 286 -7.32 7.57 10.33
N ASP A 287 -8.53 7.17 10.71
CA ASP A 287 -9.76 7.67 10.11
C ASP A 287 -9.99 9.15 10.43
N GLN A 288 -9.58 9.60 11.62
CA GLN A 288 -9.61 11.02 12.00
C GLN A 288 -8.64 11.86 11.16
N LEU A 289 -7.43 11.35 10.88
CA LEU A 289 -6.47 12.02 9.99
C LEU A 289 -7.01 12.09 8.56
N TRP A 290 -7.62 11.02 8.08
CA TRP A 290 -8.28 11.01 6.79
C TRP A 290 -9.49 11.97 6.75
N LEU A 291 -10.29 12.04 7.81
CA LEU A 291 -11.39 12.99 7.90
C LEU A 291 -10.91 14.44 7.81
N ILE A 292 -9.77 14.76 8.42
CA ILE A 292 -9.16 16.10 8.30
C ILE A 292 -8.84 16.40 6.83
N GLU A 293 -8.21 15.46 6.12
CA GLU A 293 -7.87 15.63 4.71
C GLU A 293 -9.13 15.80 3.85
N TYR A 294 -10.17 15.00 4.10
CA TYR A 294 -11.47 15.12 3.45
C TYR A 294 -12.10 16.50 3.67
N LEU A 295 -12.12 17.00 4.92
CA LEU A 295 -12.65 18.32 5.25
C LEU A 295 -11.82 19.46 4.64
N GLN A 296 -10.49 19.35 4.59
CA GLN A 296 -9.63 20.31 3.93
C GLN A 296 -9.96 20.43 2.44
N HIS A 297 -10.14 19.30 1.74
CA HIS A 297 -10.54 19.31 0.33
C HIS A 297 -11.96 19.86 0.13
N THR A 298 -12.90 19.48 0.97
CA THR A 298 -14.28 19.96 0.90
C THR A 298 -14.34 21.49 1.12
N TYR A 299 -13.65 21.99 2.15
CA TYR A 299 -13.59 23.43 2.40
C TYR A 299 -12.84 24.19 1.30
N TRP A 300 -11.77 23.62 0.73
CA TRP A 300 -11.07 24.24 -0.38
C TRP A 300 -11.98 24.41 -1.60
N HIS A 301 -12.77 23.42 -1.98
CA HIS A 301 -13.70 23.50 -3.09
C HIS A 301 -14.82 24.52 -2.84
N HIS A 302 -15.30 24.64 -1.62
CA HIS A 302 -16.27 25.69 -1.25
C HIS A 302 -15.66 27.09 -1.28
N THR A 303 -14.39 27.26 -0.90
CA THR A 303 -13.69 28.57 -0.89
C THR A 303 -13.52 29.13 -2.30
N TYR A 304 -13.28 28.29 -3.28
CA TYR A 304 -13.15 28.72 -4.68
C TYR A 304 -14.46 29.30 -5.24
N ARG A 305 -15.59 28.96 -4.64
CA ARG A 305 -16.92 29.45 -5.03
C ARG A 305 -17.39 30.69 -4.24
N HIS A 306 -16.89 30.89 -3.01
CA HIS A 306 -17.34 31.97 -2.12
C HIS A 306 -16.12 32.53 -1.33
N HIS A 307 -15.57 33.65 -1.78
CA HIS A 307 -14.44 34.33 -1.14
C HIS A 307 -14.78 34.67 0.34
N THR A 308 -14.04 34.16 1.26
CA THR A 308 -13.63 34.70 2.54
C THR A 308 -13.61 33.76 3.72
N THR A 309 -13.40 33.44 4.61
CA THR A 309 -13.41 32.79 5.95
C THR A 309 -12.82 31.37 6.05
N GLN A 310 -12.66 30.66 4.96
CA GLN A 310 -12.27 29.23 5.02
C GLN A 310 -10.76 28.99 5.12
N ALA A 311 -9.90 30.00 4.89
CA ALA A 311 -8.46 29.87 5.10
C ALA A 311 -8.12 29.55 6.57
N ILE A 312 -8.91 30.12 7.51
CA ILE A 312 -8.76 29.84 8.94
C ILE A 312 -9.18 28.40 9.27
N ALA A 313 -10.27 27.91 8.66
CA ALA A 313 -10.72 26.54 8.86
C ALA A 313 -9.66 25.52 8.39
N ILE A 314 -9.08 25.73 7.22
CA ILE A 314 -7.99 24.90 6.70
C ILE A 314 -6.76 24.93 7.63
N GLN A 315 -6.41 26.09 8.16
CA GLN A 315 -5.31 26.25 9.12
C GLN A 315 -5.58 25.52 10.44
N GLN A 316 -6.82 25.59 10.94
CA GLN A 316 -7.24 24.87 12.16
C GLN A 316 -7.19 23.35 11.95
N LEU A 317 -7.63 22.87 10.81
CA LEU A 317 -7.54 21.45 10.43
C LEU A 317 -6.08 20.97 10.31
N GLU A 318 -5.17 21.78 9.76
CA GLU A 318 -3.75 21.44 9.71
C GLU A 318 -3.11 21.42 11.11
N THR A 319 -3.54 22.32 11.98
CA THR A 319 -3.13 22.30 13.40
C THR A 319 -3.64 21.04 14.09
N ALA A 320 -4.90 20.65 13.85
CA ALA A 320 -5.48 19.41 14.36
C ALA A 320 -4.69 18.18 13.88
N ARG A 321 -4.35 18.12 12.58
CA ARG A 321 -3.51 17.08 12.00
C ARG A 321 -2.17 16.95 12.71
N THR A 322 -1.49 18.09 12.92
CA THR A 322 -0.21 18.13 13.63
C THR A 322 -0.32 17.61 15.06
N HIS A 323 -1.39 17.96 15.77
CA HIS A 323 -1.63 17.51 17.14
C HIS A 323 -1.92 16.01 17.20
N LEU A 324 -2.76 15.46 16.30
CA LEU A 324 -3.04 14.03 16.23
C LEU A 324 -1.76 13.22 15.95
N LEU A 325 -0.91 13.69 15.02
CA LEU A 325 0.37 13.05 14.70
C LEU A 325 1.36 13.09 15.87
N ARG A 326 1.24 14.07 16.78
CA ARG A 326 2.03 14.18 18.02
C ARG A 326 1.39 13.47 19.22
N TYR A 327 0.38 12.62 18.97
CA TYR A 327 -0.32 11.85 19.99
C TYR A 327 -1.02 12.69 21.06
N VAL A 328 -1.42 13.92 20.75
CA VAL A 328 -2.32 14.69 21.61
C VAL A 328 -3.66 13.95 21.68
N GLN A 329 -4.34 14.03 22.85
CA GLN A 329 -5.60 13.34 23.06
C GLN A 329 -6.63 13.73 21.97
N PRO A 330 -7.11 12.81 21.13
CA PRO A 330 -7.92 13.13 19.95
C PRO A 330 -9.19 13.92 20.27
N ARG A 331 -9.86 13.57 21.38
CA ARG A 331 -11.04 14.29 21.81
C ARG A 331 -10.77 15.78 22.02
N LEU A 332 -9.68 16.12 22.70
CA LEU A 332 -9.31 17.50 22.97
C LEU A 332 -8.97 18.26 21.68
N VAL A 333 -8.29 17.58 20.75
CA VAL A 333 -7.98 18.14 19.42
C VAL A 333 -9.26 18.54 18.70
N TRP A 334 -10.24 17.67 18.63
CA TRP A 334 -11.51 17.98 17.96
C TRP A 334 -12.35 19.02 18.69
N GLU A 335 -12.39 18.99 20.04
CA GLU A 335 -13.07 20.02 20.83
C GLU A 335 -12.50 21.41 20.53
N THR A 336 -11.16 21.57 20.51
CA THR A 336 -10.51 22.85 20.20
C THR A 336 -10.69 23.25 18.73
N THR A 337 -10.62 22.32 17.81
CA THR A 337 -10.79 22.58 16.37
C THR A 337 -12.21 23.05 16.07
N PHE A 338 -13.23 22.34 16.54
CA PHE A 338 -14.63 22.72 16.29
C PHE A 338 -15.04 24.01 17.02
N MET A 339 -14.46 24.28 18.21
CA MET A 339 -14.66 25.58 18.87
C MET A 339 -14.05 26.74 18.08
N ALA A 340 -12.87 26.54 17.50
CA ALA A 340 -12.25 27.57 16.66
C ALA A 340 -13.00 27.80 15.33
N LEU A 341 -13.78 26.82 14.88
CA LEU A 341 -14.65 26.96 13.70
C LEU A 341 -15.99 27.69 14.02
N LEU A 342 -16.39 27.79 15.30
CA LEU A 342 -17.57 28.55 15.72
C LEU A 342 -17.40 30.05 15.52
N ASP A 343 -16.20 30.58 15.69
CA ASP A 343 -15.92 32.03 15.65
C ASP A 343 -15.75 32.54 14.20
N ASN A 344 -15.96 31.70 13.21
CA ASN A 344 -15.85 32.01 11.78
C ASN A 344 -17.13 31.61 11.04
N PRO A 345 -18.16 32.46 11.01
CA PRO A 345 -19.38 32.23 10.23
C PRO A 345 -19.16 32.33 8.74
#